data_b504716592ac8208f7d5dad34f993b18
#
_entry.id   b504716592ac8208f7d5dad34f993b18
#
_cell.length_a   1.000
_cell.length_b   1.000
_cell.length_c   1.000
_cell.angle_alpha   90.00
_cell.angle_beta   90.00
_cell.angle_gamma   90.00
#
_symmetry.space_group_name_H-M   'P 1'
#
loop_
_entity.id
_entity.type
_entity.pdbx_description
1 polymer ?
#
loop_
_entity_poly.entity_id
_entity_poly.type
_entity_poly.pdbx_seq_one_letter_code
_entity_poly.pdbx_strand_id
1 'polypeptide(L)'
;TLQIALGLAGATLALGAGAAALGGCLIKPERIAEVGTPVAGVIERVEVERGEQVRRGQALAVLRADVERASLGVAKSRAESHAELEAAQANAAFQRDRLLRAEDLFRQSFISQQALDQARTEARLAEQKLRQAREQRTISRQERDVAEAQLAQRVIRSPMDGVVVERHASAGERADDRPLLRIARIDPLRVQLVVPTTLY
;
A
#
# COMPACT_ATOMS: atom_id res chain seq x y z
N THR A 1 43.46 9.25 96.32
CA THR A 1 42.52 8.16 96.02
C THR A 1 42.43 8.00 94.51
N LEU A 2 42.98 6.86 94.06
CA LEU A 2 43.17 6.41 92.68
C LEU A 2 41.93 5.67 92.20
N GLN A 3 41.37 6.06 91.07
CA GLN A 3 40.36 5.27 90.37
C GLN A 3 40.80 4.95 88.95
N ILE A 4 40.97 3.66 88.71
CA ILE A 4 41.29 3.09 87.42
C ILE A 4 39.98 2.84 86.68
N ALA A 5 39.76 3.45 85.51
CA ALA A 5 38.66 3.19 84.63
C ALA A 5 39.16 2.24 83.50
N LEU A 6 38.57 1.04 83.50
CA LEU A 6 38.82 -0.02 82.49
C LEU A 6 37.94 0.26 81.28
N GLY A 7 38.53 0.61 80.16
CA GLY A 7 37.83 0.84 78.90
C GLY A 7 37.63 -0.47 78.12
N LEU A 8 36.40 -0.83 77.93
CA LEU A 8 35.96 -1.98 77.05
C LEU A 8 35.87 -1.51 75.60
N ALA A 9 36.80 -1.95 74.78
CA ALA A 9 36.77 -1.72 73.33
C ALA A 9 35.83 -2.74 72.67
N GLY A 10 34.63 -2.29 72.28
CA GLY A 10 33.69 -3.05 71.47
C GLY A 10 34.02 -2.93 69.98
N ALA A 11 34.54 -4.00 69.43
CA ALA A 11 34.72 -4.08 67.97
C ALA A 11 33.40 -4.44 67.27
N THR A 12 32.76 -3.43 66.64
CA THR A 12 31.61 -3.63 65.76
C THR A 12 32.10 -4.07 64.41
N LEU A 13 31.93 -5.39 64.06
CA LEU A 13 32.04 -5.88 62.71
C LEU A 13 30.84 -5.33 61.92
N ALA A 14 31.10 -4.32 61.04
CA ALA A 14 30.17 -3.92 60.00
C ALA A 14 30.21 -4.98 58.88
N LEU A 15 29.21 -5.87 58.84
CA LEU A 15 28.94 -6.70 57.65
C LEU A 15 28.47 -5.74 56.55
N GLY A 16 29.37 -5.36 55.63
CA GLY A 16 29.06 -4.68 54.41
C GLY A 16 28.27 -5.65 53.49
N ALA A 17 26.94 -5.56 53.50
CA ALA A 17 26.13 -6.16 52.47
C ALA A 17 26.47 -5.47 51.17
N GLY A 18 27.34 -6.08 50.36
CA GLY A 18 27.61 -5.66 48.99
C GLY A 18 26.35 -5.83 48.16
N ALA A 19 25.60 -4.74 48.00
CA ALA A 19 24.54 -4.70 47.00
C ALA A 19 25.18 -4.90 45.63
N ALA A 20 25.05 -6.09 45.06
CA ALA A 20 25.42 -6.34 43.68
C ALA A 20 24.63 -5.33 42.81
N ALA A 21 25.34 -4.35 42.24
CA ALA A 21 24.74 -3.41 41.32
C ALA A 21 24.21 -4.19 40.10
N LEU A 22 22.93 -4.48 40.12
CA LEU A 22 22.23 -5.06 38.97
C LEU A 22 22.41 -4.09 37.82
N GLY A 23 23.09 -4.53 36.77
CA GLY A 23 23.26 -3.78 35.53
C GLY A 23 21.90 -3.32 35.02
N GLY A 24 21.86 -2.14 34.43
CA GLY A 24 20.62 -1.50 34.01
C GLY A 24 19.71 -2.41 33.17
N CYS A 25 18.43 -2.44 33.53
CA CYS A 25 17.39 -3.09 32.73
C CYS A 25 16.73 -2.05 31.83
N LEU A 26 16.74 -2.28 30.51
CA LEU A 26 16.11 -1.41 29.54
C LEU A 26 14.95 -2.17 28.86
N ILE A 27 13.74 -1.67 29.03
CA ILE A 27 12.54 -2.21 28.38
C ILE A 27 12.34 -1.42 27.08
N LYS A 28 12.25 -2.14 25.96
CA LYS A 28 12.04 -1.59 24.62
C LYS A 28 10.84 -2.24 23.94
N PRO A 29 10.16 -1.52 23.03
CA PRO A 29 9.22 -2.16 22.12
C PRO A 29 9.93 -3.24 21.30
N GLU A 30 9.20 -4.29 20.95
CA GLU A 30 9.74 -5.32 20.03
C GLU A 30 10.18 -4.72 18.70
N ARG A 31 9.35 -3.81 18.15
CA ARG A 31 9.57 -3.13 16.87
C ARG A 31 9.04 -1.72 16.89
N ILE A 32 9.73 -0.82 16.20
CA ILE A 32 9.28 0.54 15.94
C ILE A 32 9.23 0.70 14.41
N ALA A 33 8.14 1.28 13.90
CA ALA A 33 7.99 1.68 12.52
C ALA A 33 7.82 3.20 12.45
N GLU A 34 8.66 3.86 11.67
CA GLU A 34 8.48 5.25 11.28
C GLU A 34 7.66 5.27 9.99
N VAL A 35 6.47 5.85 10.06
CA VAL A 35 5.53 5.88 8.96
C VAL A 35 5.59 7.25 8.30
N GLY A 36 6.09 7.28 7.06
CA GLY A 36 6.11 8.44 6.19
C GLY A 36 5.06 8.33 5.08
N THR A 37 5.15 9.22 4.11
CA THR A 37 4.30 9.22 2.92
C THR A 37 5.08 8.73 1.69
N PRO A 38 4.47 7.89 0.83
CA PRO A 38 5.11 7.50 -0.42
C PRO A 38 5.10 8.62 -1.49
N VAL A 39 4.25 9.63 -1.31
CA VAL A 39 4.10 10.77 -2.23
C VAL A 39 3.95 12.06 -1.45
N ALA A 40 4.58 13.12 -1.90
CA ALA A 40 4.42 14.44 -1.30
C ALA A 40 2.99 14.97 -1.51
N GLY A 41 2.45 15.65 -0.49
CA GLY A 41 1.11 16.21 -0.57
C GLY A 41 0.74 17.01 0.67
N VAL A 42 -0.45 17.58 0.69
CA VAL A 42 -1.02 18.24 1.86
C VAL A 42 -1.87 17.25 2.64
N ILE A 43 -1.69 17.17 3.94
CA ILE A 43 -2.48 16.32 4.83
C ILE A 43 -3.90 16.89 4.92
N GLU A 44 -4.88 16.13 4.48
CA GLU A 44 -6.29 16.50 4.59
C GLU A 44 -6.81 16.27 6.01
N ARG A 45 -6.49 15.09 6.57
CA ARG A 45 -6.84 14.72 7.95
C ARG A 45 -5.92 13.62 8.49
N VAL A 46 -5.81 13.57 9.80
CA VAL A 46 -5.14 12.50 10.55
C VAL A 46 -6.23 11.74 11.30
N GLU A 47 -6.23 10.41 11.15
CA GLU A 47 -7.31 9.52 11.65
C GLU A 47 -7.00 8.91 13.02
N VAL A 48 -5.80 9.16 13.56
CA VAL A 48 -5.33 8.52 14.80
C VAL A 48 -4.65 9.52 15.73
N GLU A 49 -4.73 9.25 17.02
CA GLU A 49 -4.11 10.06 18.06
C GLU A 49 -2.94 9.30 18.74
N ARG A 50 -2.08 10.05 19.44
CA ARG A 50 -1.01 9.46 20.25
C ARG A 50 -1.60 8.60 21.37
N GLY A 51 -1.08 7.39 21.55
CA GLY A 51 -1.56 6.39 22.51
C GLY A 51 -2.63 5.46 21.95
N GLU A 52 -3.15 5.71 20.75
CA GLU A 52 -4.16 4.88 20.11
C GLU A 52 -3.57 3.56 19.58
N GLN A 53 -4.31 2.47 19.74
CA GLN A 53 -3.97 1.17 19.14
C GLN A 53 -4.39 1.13 17.69
N VAL A 54 -3.48 0.69 16.82
CA VAL A 54 -3.71 0.58 15.38
C VAL A 54 -3.42 -0.82 14.89
N ARG A 55 -4.17 -1.24 13.86
CA ARG A 55 -3.99 -2.52 13.18
C ARG A 55 -3.26 -2.34 11.86
N ARG A 56 -2.55 -3.36 11.42
CA ARG A 56 -1.95 -3.40 10.10
C ARG A 56 -2.99 -3.10 9.01
N GLY A 57 -2.66 -2.16 8.10
CA GLY A 57 -3.56 -1.72 7.03
C GLY A 57 -4.58 -0.65 7.43
N GLN A 58 -4.73 -0.32 8.73
CA GLN A 58 -5.59 0.76 9.19
C GLN A 58 -5.10 2.09 8.64
N ALA A 59 -6.05 2.95 8.18
CA ALA A 59 -5.73 4.30 7.75
C ALA A 59 -5.25 5.14 8.94
N LEU A 60 -4.16 5.85 8.76
CA LEU A 60 -3.53 6.70 9.78
C LEU A 60 -3.69 8.19 9.43
N ALA A 61 -3.49 8.51 8.15
CA ALA A 61 -3.66 9.85 7.63
C ALA A 61 -4.10 9.79 6.16
N VAL A 62 -4.77 10.83 5.71
CA VAL A 62 -5.23 10.98 4.33
C VAL A 62 -4.65 12.28 3.77
N LEU A 63 -4.02 12.19 2.61
CA LEU A 63 -3.56 13.34 1.85
C LEU A 63 -4.68 13.85 0.94
N ARG A 64 -4.64 15.13 0.62
CA ARG A 64 -5.55 15.72 -0.37
C ARG A 64 -5.39 15.01 -1.71
N ALA A 65 -6.51 14.59 -2.28
CA ALA A 65 -6.54 13.68 -3.43
C ALA A 65 -7.58 14.10 -4.50
N ASP A 66 -7.87 15.39 -4.63
CA ASP A 66 -8.93 15.86 -5.53
C ASP A 66 -8.62 15.55 -7.00
N VAL A 67 -7.35 15.73 -7.38
CA VAL A 67 -6.87 15.46 -8.74
C VAL A 67 -6.89 13.96 -9.04
N GLU A 68 -6.43 13.14 -8.11
CA GLU A 68 -6.40 11.67 -8.27
C GLU A 68 -7.82 11.10 -8.31
N ARG A 69 -8.74 11.62 -7.50
CA ARG A 69 -10.16 11.22 -7.56
C ARG A 69 -10.79 11.57 -8.91
N ALA A 70 -10.53 12.76 -9.43
CA ALA A 70 -11.01 13.17 -10.75
C ALA A 70 -10.38 12.32 -11.86
N SER A 71 -9.07 12.07 -11.80
CA SER A 71 -8.34 11.23 -12.76
C SER A 71 -8.89 9.80 -12.78
N LEU A 72 -9.11 9.21 -11.60
CA LEU A 72 -9.74 7.88 -11.50
C LEU A 72 -11.15 7.89 -12.08
N GLY A 73 -11.94 8.95 -11.87
CA GLY A 73 -13.28 9.07 -12.44
C GLY A 73 -13.25 9.01 -13.98
N VAL A 74 -12.34 9.75 -14.61
CA VAL A 74 -12.15 9.73 -16.07
C VAL A 74 -11.71 8.35 -16.57
N ALA A 75 -10.67 7.76 -15.93
CA ALA A 75 -10.16 6.45 -16.30
C ALA A 75 -11.22 5.36 -16.14
N LYS A 76 -12.03 5.41 -15.07
CA LYS A 76 -13.14 4.51 -14.84
C LYS A 76 -14.21 4.62 -15.94
N SER A 77 -14.62 5.82 -16.30
CA SER A 77 -15.59 6.04 -17.37
C SER A 77 -15.11 5.47 -18.71
N ARG A 78 -13.81 5.62 -19.03
CA ARG A 78 -13.20 5.02 -20.25
C ARG A 78 -13.21 3.50 -20.20
N ALA A 79 -12.83 2.91 -19.07
CA ALA A 79 -12.79 1.44 -18.89
C ALA A 79 -14.18 0.80 -18.94
N GLU A 80 -15.22 1.53 -18.54
CA GLU A 80 -16.63 1.10 -18.57
C GLU A 80 -17.31 1.32 -19.92
N SER A 81 -16.71 2.10 -20.82
CA SER A 81 -17.24 2.32 -22.17
C SER A 81 -17.18 1.03 -23.01
N HIS A 82 -18.31 0.59 -23.54
CA HIS A 82 -18.43 -0.62 -24.35
C HIS A 82 -18.76 -0.33 -25.82
N ALA A 83 -19.15 0.88 -26.15
CA ALA A 83 -19.73 1.22 -27.44
C ALA A 83 -18.81 0.86 -28.63
N GLU A 84 -17.52 1.16 -28.53
CA GLU A 84 -16.56 0.85 -29.60
C GLU A 84 -16.39 -0.67 -29.81
N LEU A 85 -16.27 -1.41 -28.72
CA LEU A 85 -16.15 -2.86 -28.78
C LEU A 85 -17.42 -3.50 -29.35
N GLU A 86 -18.59 -3.07 -28.92
CA GLU A 86 -19.88 -3.58 -29.42
C GLU A 86 -20.07 -3.28 -30.91
N ALA A 87 -19.75 -2.05 -31.35
CA ALA A 87 -19.77 -1.69 -32.76
C ALA A 87 -18.81 -2.55 -33.60
N ALA A 88 -17.57 -2.78 -33.10
CA ALA A 88 -16.60 -3.62 -33.78
C ALA A 88 -17.04 -5.10 -33.83
N GLN A 89 -17.67 -5.60 -32.75
CA GLN A 89 -18.22 -6.96 -32.72
C GLN A 89 -19.35 -7.13 -33.72
N ALA A 90 -20.30 -6.22 -33.76
CA ALA A 90 -21.42 -6.25 -34.71
C ALA A 90 -20.93 -6.20 -36.16
N ASN A 91 -19.96 -5.32 -36.45
CA ASN A 91 -19.39 -5.22 -37.80
C ASN A 91 -18.63 -6.50 -38.20
N ALA A 92 -17.83 -7.08 -37.30
CA ALA A 92 -17.11 -8.31 -37.54
C ALA A 92 -18.07 -9.50 -37.84
N ALA A 93 -19.14 -9.59 -37.04
CA ALA A 93 -20.18 -10.61 -37.29
C ALA A 93 -20.87 -10.43 -38.65
N PHE A 94 -21.27 -9.21 -38.96
CA PHE A 94 -21.90 -8.89 -40.26
C PHE A 94 -20.99 -9.26 -41.45
N GLN A 95 -19.72 -8.85 -41.40
CA GLN A 95 -18.78 -9.14 -42.50
C GLN A 95 -18.44 -10.65 -42.61
N ARG A 96 -18.42 -11.36 -41.48
CA ARG A 96 -18.26 -12.84 -41.52
C ARG A 96 -19.45 -13.52 -42.19
N ASP A 97 -20.67 -13.13 -41.85
CA ASP A 97 -21.87 -13.67 -42.47
C ASP A 97 -21.94 -13.34 -43.96
N ARG A 98 -21.48 -12.14 -44.35
CA ARG A 98 -21.37 -11.73 -45.76
C ARG A 98 -20.35 -12.59 -46.52
N LEU A 99 -19.19 -12.87 -45.91
CA LEU A 99 -18.19 -13.78 -46.49
C LEU A 99 -18.72 -15.17 -46.68
N LEU A 100 -19.40 -15.75 -45.70
CA LEU A 100 -20.01 -17.10 -45.82
C LEU A 100 -21.00 -17.17 -47.00
N ARG A 101 -21.86 -16.17 -47.16
CA ARG A 101 -22.76 -16.07 -48.32
C ARG A 101 -22.02 -15.95 -49.65
N ALA A 102 -20.94 -15.14 -49.66
CA ALA A 102 -20.12 -14.98 -50.87
C ALA A 102 -19.40 -16.28 -51.24
N GLU A 103 -18.91 -17.07 -50.29
CA GLU A 103 -18.31 -18.38 -50.52
C GLU A 103 -19.33 -19.37 -51.09
N ASP A 104 -20.57 -19.39 -50.61
CA ASP A 104 -21.64 -20.22 -51.14
C ASP A 104 -22.01 -19.86 -52.59
N LEU A 105 -22.17 -18.56 -52.88
CA LEU A 105 -22.47 -18.08 -54.22
C LEU A 105 -21.34 -18.34 -55.21
N PHE A 106 -20.08 -18.22 -54.75
CA PHE A 106 -18.93 -18.55 -55.58
C PHE A 106 -18.86 -20.04 -55.95
N ARG A 107 -19.13 -20.93 -54.97
CA ARG A 107 -19.23 -22.38 -55.23
C ARG A 107 -20.28 -22.73 -56.27
N GLN A 108 -21.36 -21.94 -56.32
CA GLN A 108 -22.44 -22.08 -57.30
C GLN A 108 -22.14 -21.32 -58.62
N SER A 109 -20.96 -20.70 -58.75
CA SER A 109 -20.55 -19.87 -59.89
C SER A 109 -21.41 -18.62 -60.14
N PHE A 110 -22.10 -18.12 -59.14
CA PHE A 110 -22.93 -16.90 -59.25
C PHE A 110 -22.16 -15.59 -59.10
N ILE A 111 -20.93 -15.61 -58.53
CA ILE A 111 -20.10 -14.40 -58.37
C ILE A 111 -18.70 -14.65 -58.90
N SER A 112 -17.99 -13.55 -59.20
CA SER A 112 -16.60 -13.59 -59.66
C SER A 112 -15.61 -13.85 -58.50
N GLN A 113 -14.41 -14.33 -58.83
CA GLN A 113 -13.30 -14.47 -57.90
C GLN A 113 -12.98 -13.12 -57.21
N GLN A 114 -13.01 -12.01 -57.96
CA GLN A 114 -12.79 -10.68 -57.41
C GLN A 114 -13.80 -10.32 -56.31
N ALA A 115 -15.09 -10.64 -56.50
CA ALA A 115 -16.12 -10.37 -55.50
C ALA A 115 -15.90 -11.20 -54.22
N LEU A 116 -15.48 -12.46 -54.35
CA LEU A 116 -15.10 -13.30 -53.20
C LEU A 116 -13.90 -12.73 -52.46
N ASP A 117 -12.83 -12.35 -53.18
CA ASP A 117 -11.60 -11.80 -52.57
C ASP A 117 -11.86 -10.45 -51.89
N GLN A 118 -12.78 -9.64 -52.39
CA GLN A 118 -13.27 -8.46 -51.72
C GLN A 118 -13.95 -8.80 -50.40
N ALA A 119 -14.89 -9.74 -50.38
CA ALA A 119 -15.59 -10.16 -49.17
C ALA A 119 -14.62 -10.72 -48.10
N ARG A 120 -13.62 -11.48 -48.52
CA ARG A 120 -12.56 -12.00 -47.64
C ARG A 120 -11.73 -10.87 -47.01
N THR A 121 -11.39 -9.87 -47.81
CA THR A 121 -10.60 -8.73 -47.33
C THR A 121 -11.40 -7.90 -46.35
N GLU A 122 -12.68 -7.63 -46.61
CA GLU A 122 -13.58 -6.88 -45.73
C GLU A 122 -13.77 -7.59 -44.38
N ALA A 123 -13.99 -8.93 -44.41
CA ALA A 123 -14.09 -9.74 -43.19
C ALA A 123 -12.80 -9.70 -42.36
N ARG A 124 -11.63 -9.83 -43.02
CA ARG A 124 -10.33 -9.75 -42.34
C ARG A 124 -10.10 -8.38 -41.70
N LEU A 125 -10.43 -7.28 -42.38
CA LEU A 125 -10.32 -5.94 -41.85
C LEU A 125 -11.24 -5.73 -40.64
N ALA A 126 -12.47 -6.25 -40.71
CA ALA A 126 -13.40 -6.16 -39.59
C ALA A 126 -12.91 -6.94 -38.35
N GLU A 127 -12.31 -8.10 -38.55
CA GLU A 127 -11.70 -8.88 -37.49
C GLU A 127 -10.48 -8.18 -36.87
N GLN A 128 -9.66 -7.48 -37.67
CA GLN A 128 -8.56 -6.68 -37.15
C GLN A 128 -9.06 -5.50 -36.28
N LYS A 129 -10.12 -4.81 -36.74
CA LYS A 129 -10.75 -3.74 -35.95
C LYS A 129 -11.32 -4.27 -34.61
N LEU A 130 -11.93 -5.45 -34.64
CA LEU A 130 -12.41 -6.10 -33.41
C LEU A 130 -11.26 -6.40 -32.43
N ARG A 131 -10.13 -6.92 -32.94
CA ARG A 131 -8.93 -7.13 -32.09
C ARG A 131 -8.43 -5.81 -31.51
N GLN A 132 -8.30 -4.78 -32.32
CA GLN A 132 -7.90 -3.45 -31.88
C GLN A 132 -8.82 -2.91 -30.78
N ALA A 133 -10.14 -3.01 -30.93
CA ALA A 133 -11.10 -2.57 -29.93
C ALA A 133 -10.97 -3.36 -28.60
N ARG A 134 -10.68 -4.65 -28.66
CA ARG A 134 -10.41 -5.48 -27.47
C ARG A 134 -9.13 -5.06 -26.75
N GLU A 135 -8.07 -4.79 -27.49
CA GLU A 135 -6.78 -4.31 -26.96
C GLU A 135 -6.95 -2.95 -26.32
N GLN A 136 -7.66 -2.02 -27.00
CA GLN A 136 -7.95 -0.70 -26.45
C GLN A 136 -8.71 -0.78 -25.12
N ARG A 137 -9.69 -1.67 -25.02
CA ARG A 137 -10.41 -1.89 -23.76
C ARG A 137 -9.49 -2.41 -22.65
N THR A 138 -8.54 -3.28 -22.98
CA THR A 138 -7.55 -3.78 -22.02
C THR A 138 -6.66 -2.64 -21.53
N ILE A 139 -6.19 -1.78 -22.42
CA ILE A 139 -5.41 -0.58 -22.07
C ILE A 139 -6.20 0.34 -21.13
N SER A 140 -7.47 0.64 -21.46
CA SER A 140 -8.29 1.50 -20.62
C SER A 140 -8.54 0.93 -19.22
N ARG A 141 -8.62 -0.39 -19.07
CA ARG A 141 -8.69 -1.04 -17.75
C ARG A 141 -7.38 -0.89 -16.97
N GLN A 142 -6.23 -1.04 -17.64
CA GLN A 142 -4.93 -0.84 -17.01
C GLN A 142 -4.73 0.63 -16.58
N GLU A 143 -5.16 1.59 -17.41
CA GLU A 143 -5.16 3.02 -17.04
C GLU A 143 -5.99 3.30 -15.78
N ARG A 144 -7.17 2.68 -15.65
CA ARG A 144 -7.98 2.76 -14.43
C ARG A 144 -7.24 2.17 -13.23
N ASP A 145 -6.61 1.01 -13.38
CA ASP A 145 -5.88 0.35 -12.28
C ASP A 145 -4.69 1.20 -11.81
N VAL A 146 -4.00 1.87 -12.74
CA VAL A 146 -2.93 2.84 -12.41
C VAL A 146 -3.50 4.03 -11.63
N ALA A 147 -4.61 4.63 -12.10
CA ALA A 147 -5.23 5.76 -11.41
C ALA A 147 -5.74 5.38 -10.01
N GLU A 148 -6.26 4.16 -9.84
CA GLU A 148 -6.67 3.62 -8.54
C GLU A 148 -5.49 3.43 -7.59
N ALA A 149 -4.38 2.89 -8.08
CA ALA A 149 -3.14 2.76 -7.30
C ALA A 149 -2.57 4.12 -6.88
N GLN A 150 -2.61 5.13 -7.75
CA GLN A 150 -2.20 6.50 -7.42
C GLN A 150 -3.07 7.11 -6.33
N LEU A 151 -4.39 6.92 -6.41
CA LEU A 151 -5.31 7.36 -5.36
C LEU A 151 -5.05 6.62 -4.04
N ALA A 152 -4.78 5.32 -4.08
CA ALA A 152 -4.48 4.52 -2.91
C ALA A 152 -3.23 5.00 -2.15
N GLN A 153 -2.23 5.56 -2.86
CA GLN A 153 -1.03 6.15 -2.24
C GLN A 153 -1.32 7.41 -1.42
N ARG A 154 -2.49 8.04 -1.60
CA ARG A 154 -2.93 9.19 -0.82
C ARG A 154 -3.46 8.82 0.58
N VAL A 155 -3.64 7.53 0.86
CA VAL A 155 -4.03 7.03 2.19
C VAL A 155 -2.83 6.34 2.84
N ILE A 156 -2.32 6.94 3.89
CA ILE A 156 -1.19 6.41 4.66
C ILE A 156 -1.74 5.38 5.64
N ARG A 157 -1.18 4.16 5.58
CA ARG A 157 -1.67 3.02 6.38
C ARG A 157 -0.59 2.48 7.31
N SER A 158 -1.03 1.88 8.41
CA SER A 158 -0.13 1.20 9.34
C SER A 158 0.52 -0.03 8.70
N PRO A 159 1.86 -0.17 8.75
CA PRO A 159 2.55 -1.35 8.25
C PRO A 159 2.45 -2.55 9.20
N MET A 160 2.04 -2.33 10.46
CA MET A 160 1.97 -3.36 11.50
C MET A 160 0.93 -3.03 12.56
N ASP A 161 0.61 -4.01 13.40
CA ASP A 161 -0.16 -3.78 14.63
C ASP A 161 0.72 -3.12 15.68
N GLY A 162 0.17 -2.18 16.46
CA GLY A 162 0.92 -1.48 17.50
C GLY A 162 0.18 -0.29 18.09
N VAL A 163 0.92 0.57 18.78
CA VAL A 163 0.43 1.80 19.40
C VAL A 163 1.16 3.00 18.79
N VAL A 164 0.43 4.08 18.51
CA VAL A 164 1.01 5.34 18.04
C VAL A 164 1.76 6.02 19.20
N VAL A 165 3.07 6.06 19.13
CA VAL A 165 3.91 6.65 20.20
C VAL A 165 4.23 8.13 19.94
N GLU A 166 4.32 8.52 18.66
CA GLU A 166 4.57 9.90 18.26
C GLU A 166 3.71 10.24 17.03
N ARG A 167 3.20 11.47 17.01
CA ARG A 167 2.47 12.07 15.90
C ARG A 167 3.10 13.43 15.59
N HIS A 168 3.71 13.52 14.41
CA HIS A 168 4.32 14.77 13.91
C HIS A 168 3.45 15.44 12.85
N ALA A 169 2.43 14.73 12.35
CA ALA A 169 1.56 15.17 11.27
C ALA A 169 0.34 15.93 11.80
N SER A 170 0.01 17.08 11.19
CA SER A 170 -1.21 17.84 11.45
C SER A 170 -1.96 18.10 10.15
N ALA A 171 -3.29 18.21 10.23
CA ALA A 171 -4.11 18.56 9.07
C ALA A 171 -3.70 19.96 8.54
N GLY A 172 -3.60 20.08 7.22
CA GLY A 172 -3.15 21.29 6.54
C GLY A 172 -1.64 21.37 6.31
N GLU A 173 -0.84 20.55 6.96
CA GLU A 173 0.61 20.52 6.76
C GLU A 173 1.01 19.79 5.48
N ARG A 174 2.19 20.12 4.96
CA ARG A 174 2.78 19.42 3.83
C ARG A 174 3.52 18.17 4.33
N ALA A 175 3.11 17.02 3.86
CA ALA A 175 3.83 15.77 4.02
C ALA A 175 4.90 15.63 2.93
N ASP A 176 6.12 15.33 3.35
CA ASP A 176 7.29 15.09 2.52
C ASP A 176 8.06 13.85 3.01
N ASP A 177 9.37 13.84 2.90
CA ASP A 177 10.24 12.70 3.26
C ASP A 177 10.35 12.46 4.78
N ARG A 178 9.75 13.34 5.63
CA ARG A 178 9.80 13.17 7.09
C ARG A 178 8.77 12.17 7.59
N PRO A 179 9.10 11.38 8.63
CA PRO A 179 8.12 10.52 9.27
C PRO A 179 6.95 11.32 9.83
N LEU A 180 5.73 10.93 9.52
CA LEU A 180 4.50 11.55 10.00
C LEU A 180 4.05 11.00 11.34
N LEU A 181 4.29 9.70 11.56
CA LEU A 181 3.86 8.95 12.72
C LEU A 181 4.92 7.92 13.09
N ARG A 182 5.02 7.61 14.39
CA ARG A 182 5.84 6.51 14.89
C ARG A 182 4.94 5.50 15.61
N ILE A 183 5.01 4.24 15.18
CA ILE A 183 4.21 3.14 15.73
C ILE A 183 5.15 2.17 16.42
N ALA A 184 4.82 1.77 17.64
CA ALA A 184 5.58 0.79 18.39
C ALA A 184 4.74 -0.46 18.67
N ARG A 185 5.33 -1.65 18.46
CA ARG A 185 4.78 -2.89 18.94
C ARG A 185 5.25 -3.11 20.37
N ILE A 186 4.31 -3.04 21.31
CA ILE A 186 4.57 -3.15 22.75
C ILE A 186 4.18 -4.52 23.32
N ASP A 187 3.66 -5.39 22.49
CA ASP A 187 3.33 -6.77 22.85
C ASP A 187 3.88 -7.71 21.75
N PRO A 188 4.90 -8.56 22.09
CA PRO A 188 5.66 -8.58 23.35
C PRO A 188 6.62 -7.38 23.52
N LEU A 189 7.06 -7.14 24.76
CA LEU A 189 8.14 -6.20 25.04
C LEU A 189 9.49 -6.93 25.01
N ARG A 190 10.53 -6.21 24.59
CA ARG A 190 11.92 -6.70 24.63
C ARG A 190 12.61 -6.14 25.88
N VAL A 191 13.13 -7.02 26.71
CA VAL A 191 13.94 -6.65 27.87
C VAL A 191 15.42 -6.85 27.53
N GLN A 192 16.19 -5.77 27.65
CA GLN A 192 17.64 -5.81 27.47
C GLN A 192 18.31 -5.62 28.85
N LEU A 193 19.00 -6.67 29.31
CA LEU A 193 19.73 -6.68 30.56
C LEU A 193 21.23 -6.48 30.27
N VAL A 194 21.87 -5.58 31.01
CA VAL A 194 23.32 -5.46 31.07
C VAL A 194 23.81 -6.24 32.27
N VAL A 195 24.42 -7.39 32.05
CA VAL A 195 24.96 -8.26 33.12
C VAL A 195 26.46 -8.01 33.18
N PRO A 196 27.01 -7.65 34.38
CA PRO A 196 28.45 -7.54 34.57
C PRO A 196 29.12 -8.91 34.34
N THR A 197 30.29 -8.93 33.72
CA THR A 197 31.03 -10.16 33.44
C THR A 197 31.47 -10.94 34.68
N THR A 198 31.41 -10.33 35.86
CA THR A 198 31.70 -10.94 37.15
C THR A 198 30.60 -11.91 37.66
N LEU A 199 29.44 -11.97 36.95
CA LEU A 199 28.33 -12.87 37.26
C LEU A 199 28.19 -14.05 36.28
N TYR A 200 29.19 -14.28 35.44
CA TYR A 200 29.31 -15.44 34.56
C TYR A 200 30.27 -16.47 35.15
#